data_ac95cf214b2efc4629c3d8be77212bec
#
_entry.id   ac95cf214b2efc4629c3d8be77212bec
#
_cell.length_a   1.000
_cell.length_b   1.000
_cell.length_c   1.000
_cell.angle_alpha   90.00
_cell.angle_beta   90.00
_cell.angle_gamma   90.00
#
_symmetry.space_group_name_H-M   'P 1'
#
loop_
_entity.id
_entity.type
_entity.pdbx_description
1 polymer ?
#
loop_
_entity_poly.entity_id
_entity_poly.type
_entity_poly.pdbx_seq_one_letter_code
_entity_poly.pdbx_strand_id
1 'polypeptide(L)'
;MDALSSMANIAGYRAVIEAGNNFGRFFTGQVTAAGKVPPAKVLVVGAGVAGLAAIGTATSLGAITYAFDVRPEVAEQIESMGAEFVFLEFDASELPDGAATGGYAPPSSPEFQAKQLEKFRELAPDIDIVITTALIPNRAAPILWTKDMVEAMKPGSVIVDLAAERGGNCELTVADEKVVTDNGVTIIGYTDFPSRMAAQSSTRYATNVRHMMADLTPEKDGVINHDMEDDVIRGATVAHAKEVTFPPPPPKVQAIAAKPKEKVKEPTAEEKRAAELAAFKQQTRNQVTLLAVGGALVLGVGLVAPASFMQHFIVFVLAVFVGFQVIWGVAHSLHTPLMAITNAISSIIILGALMQIGSGSFLVILLAALSVFMAGINIFGGFLVTRRMLAMFQKS
;
A
#
# COMPACT_ATOMS: atom_id res chain seq x y z
N MET A 1 14.69 -9.07 13.19
CA MET A 1 14.42 -10.53 13.16
C MET A 1 13.01 -10.86 13.63
N ASP A 2 12.05 -10.12 13.18
CA ASP A 2 10.65 -10.27 13.59
C ASP A 2 9.95 -11.32 12.70
N ALA A 3 10.00 -12.58 13.13
CA ALA A 3 9.34 -13.69 12.45
C ALA A 3 7.81 -13.55 12.53
N LEU A 4 7.28 -12.96 13.60
CA LEU A 4 5.84 -12.74 13.76
C LEU A 4 5.33 -11.78 12.70
N SER A 5 5.97 -10.64 12.50
CA SER A 5 5.59 -9.69 11.43
C SER A 5 5.74 -10.31 10.05
N SER A 6 6.81 -11.08 9.81
CA SER A 6 7.03 -11.75 8.53
C SER A 6 5.91 -12.72 8.19
N MET A 7 5.43 -13.49 9.16
CA MET A 7 4.34 -14.44 8.98
C MET A 7 2.97 -13.75 8.96
N ALA A 8 2.78 -12.71 9.76
CA ALA A 8 1.55 -11.93 9.78
C ALA A 8 1.27 -11.26 8.43
N ASN A 9 2.29 -10.74 7.75
CA ASN A 9 2.13 -10.17 6.40
C ASN A 9 1.60 -11.22 5.41
N ILE A 10 2.17 -12.45 5.44
CA ILE A 10 1.72 -13.55 4.59
C ILE A 10 0.29 -13.98 4.94
N ALA A 11 -0.04 -14.04 6.23
CA ALA A 11 -1.37 -14.39 6.69
C ALA A 11 -2.43 -13.40 6.20
N GLY A 12 -2.16 -12.09 6.28
CA GLY A 12 -3.06 -11.05 5.79
C GLY A 12 -3.31 -11.15 4.28
N TYR A 13 -2.25 -11.34 3.49
CA TYR A 13 -2.39 -11.60 2.05
C TYR A 13 -3.24 -12.87 1.80
N ARG A 14 -2.90 -13.98 2.45
CA ARG A 14 -3.58 -15.26 2.24
C ARG A 14 -5.04 -15.21 2.67
N ALA A 15 -5.39 -14.46 3.71
CA ALA A 15 -6.76 -14.27 4.16
C ALA A 15 -7.66 -13.73 3.05
N VAL A 16 -7.19 -12.74 2.28
CA VAL A 16 -7.94 -12.20 1.14
C VAL A 16 -8.13 -13.23 0.04
N ILE A 17 -7.10 -14.05 -0.23
CA ILE A 17 -7.19 -15.12 -1.23
C ILE A 17 -8.16 -16.21 -0.79
N GLU A 18 -8.15 -16.61 0.50
CA GLU A 18 -9.14 -17.58 1.04
C GLU A 18 -10.55 -16.99 1.02
N ALA A 19 -10.72 -15.72 1.33
CA ALA A 19 -12.00 -15.05 1.16
C ALA A 19 -12.48 -15.14 -0.29
N GLY A 20 -11.61 -14.83 -1.26
CA GLY A 20 -11.92 -14.90 -2.69
C GLY A 20 -12.32 -16.30 -3.17
N ASN A 21 -11.66 -17.34 -2.66
CA ASN A 21 -11.98 -18.73 -2.97
C ASN A 21 -13.40 -19.14 -2.51
N ASN A 22 -13.96 -18.44 -1.53
CA ASN A 22 -15.26 -18.79 -0.93
C ASN A 22 -16.36 -17.75 -1.22
N PHE A 23 -16.02 -16.58 -1.78
CA PHE A 23 -16.96 -15.48 -1.95
C PHE A 23 -17.90 -15.64 -3.16
N GLY A 24 -17.54 -16.36 -4.20
CA GLY A 24 -18.39 -16.63 -5.36
C GLY A 24 -18.76 -15.42 -6.23
N ARG A 25 -18.25 -14.20 -5.92
CA ARG A 25 -18.47 -12.96 -6.69
C ARG A 25 -17.13 -12.27 -6.98
N PHE A 26 -17.16 -11.24 -7.86
CA PHE A 26 -15.97 -10.47 -8.21
C PHE A 26 -15.56 -9.53 -7.07
N PHE A 27 -14.26 -9.35 -6.87
CA PHE A 27 -13.73 -8.27 -6.03
C PHE A 27 -13.86 -6.93 -6.73
N THR A 28 -13.50 -6.86 -8.01
CA THR A 28 -13.58 -5.64 -8.81
C THR A 28 -14.95 -5.48 -9.45
N GLY A 29 -15.35 -4.23 -9.70
CA GLY A 29 -16.52 -3.94 -10.50
C GLY A 29 -16.37 -4.44 -11.93
N GLN A 30 -17.42 -5.01 -12.51
CA GLN A 30 -17.45 -5.53 -13.87
C GLN A 30 -18.59 -4.93 -14.68
N VAL A 31 -18.34 -4.72 -15.98
CA VAL A 31 -19.36 -4.32 -16.94
C VAL A 31 -19.32 -5.30 -18.08
N THR A 32 -20.42 -6.01 -18.30
CA THR A 32 -20.57 -7.02 -19.37
C THR A 32 -21.82 -6.76 -20.18
N ALA A 33 -22.02 -7.49 -21.27
CA ALA A 33 -23.27 -7.46 -22.02
C ALA A 33 -24.47 -7.90 -21.18
N ALA A 34 -24.23 -8.68 -20.08
CA ALA A 34 -25.27 -9.12 -19.14
C ALA A 34 -25.57 -8.09 -18.04
N GLY A 35 -24.88 -6.94 -18.02
CA GLY A 35 -25.10 -5.88 -17.05
C GLY A 35 -23.86 -5.50 -16.24
N LYS A 36 -24.08 -4.66 -15.22
CA LYS A 36 -23.05 -4.18 -14.30
C LYS A 36 -23.05 -5.00 -13.01
N VAL A 37 -21.86 -5.36 -12.54
CA VAL A 37 -21.65 -5.98 -11.23
C VAL A 37 -20.84 -4.98 -10.38
N PRO A 38 -21.35 -4.52 -9.23
CA PRO A 38 -20.59 -3.63 -8.35
C PRO A 38 -19.39 -4.34 -7.75
N PRO A 39 -18.32 -3.62 -7.36
CA PRO A 39 -17.20 -4.18 -6.64
C PRO A 39 -17.63 -4.68 -5.26
N ALA A 40 -16.93 -5.70 -4.74
CA ALA A 40 -17.13 -6.19 -3.38
C ALA A 40 -16.71 -5.14 -2.35
N LYS A 41 -17.41 -5.09 -1.23
CA LYS A 41 -17.08 -4.27 -0.06
C LYS A 41 -16.36 -5.13 0.97
N VAL A 42 -15.12 -4.80 1.26
CA VAL A 42 -14.26 -5.53 2.21
C VAL A 42 -14.00 -4.66 3.42
N LEU A 43 -14.27 -5.17 4.62
CA LEU A 43 -13.91 -4.53 5.87
C LEU A 43 -12.73 -5.28 6.52
N VAL A 44 -11.65 -4.58 6.80
CA VAL A 44 -10.51 -5.12 7.55
C VAL A 44 -10.50 -4.52 8.95
N VAL A 45 -10.59 -5.36 9.98
CA VAL A 45 -10.59 -4.94 11.38
C VAL A 45 -9.23 -5.23 12.01
N GLY A 46 -8.49 -4.17 12.28
CA GLY A 46 -7.09 -4.15 12.69
C GLY A 46 -6.15 -3.79 11.54
N ALA A 47 -5.36 -2.74 11.71
CA ALA A 47 -4.38 -2.26 10.73
C ALA A 47 -2.94 -2.50 11.21
N GLY A 48 -2.69 -3.66 11.81
CA GLY A 48 -1.35 -4.19 12.04
C GLY A 48 -0.75 -4.73 10.73
N VAL A 49 0.38 -5.46 10.83
CA VAL A 49 1.08 -6.01 9.65
C VAL A 49 0.17 -6.90 8.79
N ALA A 50 -0.64 -7.77 9.41
CA ALA A 50 -1.59 -8.62 8.71
C ALA A 50 -2.71 -7.80 8.06
N GLY A 51 -3.29 -6.85 8.81
CA GLY A 51 -4.37 -5.99 8.32
C GLY A 51 -3.94 -5.13 7.14
N LEU A 52 -2.78 -4.49 7.21
CA LEU A 52 -2.25 -3.70 6.09
C LEU A 52 -1.98 -4.56 4.85
N ALA A 53 -1.48 -5.79 5.02
CA ALA A 53 -1.32 -6.72 3.91
C ALA A 53 -2.68 -7.12 3.29
N ALA A 54 -3.70 -7.34 4.12
CA ALA A 54 -5.05 -7.62 3.65
C ALA A 54 -5.67 -6.42 2.92
N ILE A 55 -5.53 -5.19 3.47
CA ILE A 55 -5.99 -3.95 2.85
C ILE A 55 -5.39 -3.79 1.46
N GLY A 56 -4.04 -3.84 1.35
CA GLY A 56 -3.36 -3.69 0.07
C GLY A 56 -3.75 -4.76 -0.94
N THR A 57 -3.96 -5.99 -0.49
CA THR A 57 -4.37 -7.09 -1.37
C THR A 57 -5.80 -6.91 -1.86
N ALA A 58 -6.76 -6.61 -0.98
CA ALA A 58 -8.16 -6.41 -1.35
C ALA A 58 -8.33 -5.22 -2.30
N THR A 59 -7.66 -4.11 -2.01
CA THR A 59 -7.64 -2.92 -2.88
C THR A 59 -7.03 -3.23 -4.24
N SER A 60 -5.93 -4.00 -4.29
CA SER A 60 -5.29 -4.41 -5.55
C SER A 60 -6.18 -5.33 -6.39
N LEU A 61 -7.07 -6.11 -5.76
CA LEU A 61 -8.07 -6.91 -6.44
C LEU A 61 -9.28 -6.08 -6.91
N GLY A 62 -9.33 -4.79 -6.59
CA GLY A 62 -10.36 -3.86 -7.03
C GLY A 62 -11.61 -3.81 -6.15
N ALA A 63 -11.53 -4.27 -4.91
CA ALA A 63 -12.59 -4.10 -3.94
C ALA A 63 -12.69 -2.65 -3.43
N ILE A 64 -13.86 -2.25 -2.95
CA ILE A 64 -14.01 -1.09 -2.08
C ILE A 64 -13.61 -1.54 -0.67
N THR A 65 -12.47 -1.06 -0.21
CA THR A 65 -11.88 -1.52 1.05
C THR A 65 -12.10 -0.49 2.14
N TYR A 66 -12.71 -0.92 3.24
CA TYR A 66 -12.85 -0.20 4.50
C TYR A 66 -11.88 -0.80 5.52
N ALA A 67 -11.35 0.01 6.40
CA ALA A 67 -10.50 -0.50 7.48
C ALA A 67 -10.76 0.24 8.78
N PHE A 68 -10.67 -0.50 9.88
CA PHE A 68 -10.79 0.02 11.23
C PHE A 68 -9.57 -0.35 12.06
N ASP A 69 -9.08 0.58 12.86
CA ASP A 69 -8.10 0.33 13.94
C ASP A 69 -8.44 1.25 15.11
N VAL A 70 -8.16 0.77 16.33
CA VAL A 70 -8.37 1.57 17.54
C VAL A 70 -7.36 2.72 17.69
N ARG A 71 -6.29 2.72 16.89
CA ARG A 71 -5.25 3.73 16.83
C ARG A 71 -5.54 4.71 15.69
N PRO A 72 -6.01 5.92 15.96
CA PRO A 72 -6.36 6.89 14.91
C PRO A 72 -5.16 7.34 14.07
N GLU A 73 -3.94 7.23 14.61
CA GLU A 73 -2.71 7.58 13.89
C GLU A 73 -2.42 6.70 12.66
N VAL A 74 -3.04 5.52 12.56
CA VAL A 74 -2.88 4.65 11.38
C VAL A 74 -3.82 4.99 10.23
N ALA A 75 -4.76 5.93 10.42
CA ALA A 75 -5.73 6.33 9.40
C ALA A 75 -5.03 6.81 8.11
N GLU A 76 -4.02 7.68 8.23
CA GLU A 76 -3.25 8.18 7.08
C GLU A 76 -2.55 7.03 6.30
N GLN A 77 -2.10 6.00 7.01
CA GLN A 77 -1.47 4.83 6.39
C GLN A 77 -2.50 3.98 5.63
N ILE A 78 -3.69 3.78 6.20
CA ILE A 78 -4.81 3.06 5.57
C ILE A 78 -5.25 3.78 4.29
N GLU A 79 -5.46 5.10 4.38
CA GLU A 79 -5.89 5.92 3.24
C GLU A 79 -4.82 5.95 2.12
N SER A 80 -3.54 5.96 2.48
CA SER A 80 -2.44 5.89 1.51
C SER A 80 -2.42 4.58 0.70
N MET A 81 -3.04 3.52 1.23
CA MET A 81 -3.20 2.24 0.55
C MET A 81 -4.50 2.15 -0.28
N GLY A 82 -5.27 3.23 -0.34
CA GLY A 82 -6.50 3.32 -1.11
C GLY A 82 -7.73 2.72 -0.42
N ALA A 83 -7.68 2.53 0.89
CA ALA A 83 -8.82 2.12 1.70
C ALA A 83 -9.42 3.32 2.45
N GLU A 84 -10.69 3.23 2.82
CA GLU A 84 -11.39 4.22 3.63
C GLU A 84 -11.30 3.84 5.10
N PHE A 85 -10.83 4.77 5.95
CA PHE A 85 -10.79 4.55 7.38
C PHE A 85 -12.17 4.73 8.01
N VAL A 86 -12.60 3.75 8.78
CA VAL A 86 -13.87 3.80 9.51
C VAL A 86 -13.66 4.57 10.81
N PHE A 87 -14.06 5.83 10.83
CA PHE A 87 -14.01 6.66 12.02
C PHE A 87 -15.15 6.34 12.98
N LEU A 88 -14.82 6.35 14.27
CA LEU A 88 -15.81 6.41 15.34
C LEU A 88 -15.86 7.83 15.88
N GLU A 89 -17.06 8.34 16.11
CA GLU A 89 -17.24 9.66 16.72
C GLU A 89 -17.00 9.57 18.24
N PHE A 90 -15.91 10.20 18.71
CA PHE A 90 -15.56 10.29 20.13
C PHE A 90 -15.30 11.71 20.53
N ASP A 91 -15.63 12.03 21.79
CA ASP A 91 -15.03 13.16 22.46
C ASP A 91 -13.55 12.88 22.78
N ALA A 92 -12.70 13.88 22.60
CA ALA A 92 -11.23 13.74 22.71
C ALA A 92 -10.76 13.21 24.10
N SER A 93 -11.63 13.18 25.08
CA SER A 93 -11.41 12.65 26.44
C SER A 93 -11.59 11.11 26.55
N GLU A 94 -12.21 10.49 25.57
CA GLU A 94 -12.55 9.05 25.56
C GLU A 94 -11.54 8.17 24.84
N LEU A 95 -10.54 8.78 24.17
CA LEU A 95 -9.48 8.05 23.48
C LEU A 95 -8.54 7.42 24.53
N PRO A 96 -8.15 6.15 24.37
CA PRO A 96 -7.17 5.53 25.23
C PRO A 96 -5.87 6.35 25.22
N ASP A 97 -5.32 6.65 26.41
CA ASP A 97 -4.01 7.27 26.51
C ASP A 97 -2.99 6.42 25.72
N GLY A 98 -2.37 7.02 24.71
CA GLY A 98 -1.45 6.37 23.78
C GLY A 98 -0.12 5.91 24.40
N ALA A 99 -0.15 5.29 25.56
CA ALA A 99 1.02 4.64 26.15
C ALA A 99 1.37 3.42 25.30
N ALA A 100 2.38 3.58 24.46
CA ALA A 100 2.91 2.60 23.54
C ALA A 100 3.26 1.28 24.25
N THR A 101 2.41 0.28 24.08
CA THR A 101 2.68 -1.10 24.43
C THR A 101 3.21 -1.85 23.20
N GLY A 102 4.48 -1.60 22.83
CA GLY A 102 5.17 -2.40 21.79
C GLY A 102 4.47 -2.55 20.44
N GLY A 103 3.69 -1.54 20.01
CA GLY A 103 2.96 -1.57 18.73
C GLY A 103 1.58 -2.24 18.77
N TYR A 104 1.13 -2.72 19.94
CA TYR A 104 -0.22 -3.24 20.16
C TYR A 104 -1.12 -2.18 20.78
N ALA A 105 -2.39 -2.24 20.43
CA ALA A 105 -3.39 -1.33 20.96
C ALA A 105 -3.60 -1.57 22.47
N PRO A 106 -3.70 -0.50 23.29
CA PRO A 106 -4.12 -0.63 24.68
C PRO A 106 -5.56 -1.15 24.79
N PRO A 107 -5.96 -1.72 25.95
CA PRO A 107 -7.34 -2.10 26.16
C PRO A 107 -8.27 -0.89 26.02
N SER A 108 -9.28 -1.03 25.18
CA SER A 108 -10.28 0.03 24.94
C SER A 108 -11.25 0.16 26.13
N SER A 109 -11.77 1.36 26.37
CA SER A 109 -12.82 1.58 27.38
C SER A 109 -14.11 0.82 27.00
N PRO A 110 -14.96 0.46 27.98
CA PRO A 110 -16.27 -0.17 27.67
C PRO A 110 -17.14 0.69 26.74
N GLU A 111 -17.10 2.01 26.88
CA GLU A 111 -17.84 2.95 26.02
C GLU A 111 -17.31 2.90 24.59
N PHE A 112 -15.99 2.85 24.41
CA PHE A 112 -15.36 2.69 23.10
C PHE A 112 -15.81 1.39 22.45
N GLN A 113 -15.76 0.28 23.18
CA GLN A 113 -16.16 -1.03 22.67
C GLN A 113 -17.64 -1.04 22.25
N ALA A 114 -18.52 -0.39 23.03
CA ALA A 114 -19.94 -0.29 22.70
C ALA A 114 -20.18 0.46 21.39
N LYS A 115 -19.56 1.65 21.21
CA LYS A 115 -19.64 2.44 19.98
C LYS A 115 -19.04 1.70 18.79
N GLN A 116 -17.94 0.98 18.99
CA GLN A 116 -17.32 0.15 17.95
C GLN A 116 -18.26 -0.94 17.48
N LEU A 117 -18.87 -1.67 18.38
CA LEU A 117 -19.84 -2.72 18.04
C LEU A 117 -21.09 -2.15 17.37
N GLU A 118 -21.56 -0.98 17.80
CA GLU A 118 -22.69 -0.28 17.15
C GLU A 118 -22.34 0.07 15.70
N LYS A 119 -21.16 0.65 15.46
CA LYS A 119 -20.70 0.97 14.11
C LYS A 119 -20.56 -0.26 13.22
N PHE A 120 -20.07 -1.36 13.76
CA PHE A 120 -19.96 -2.60 12.99
C PHE A 120 -21.33 -3.20 12.67
N ARG A 121 -22.33 -3.09 13.57
CA ARG A 121 -23.72 -3.48 13.28
C ARG A 121 -24.33 -2.65 12.14
N GLU A 122 -24.05 -1.36 12.11
CA GLU A 122 -24.48 -0.48 11.02
C GLU A 122 -23.89 -0.91 9.67
N LEU A 123 -22.63 -1.33 9.66
CA LEU A 123 -21.93 -1.72 8.44
C LEU A 123 -22.26 -3.15 7.97
N ALA A 124 -22.57 -4.07 8.87
CA ALA A 124 -22.70 -5.49 8.59
C ALA A 124 -23.63 -5.84 7.41
N PRO A 125 -24.81 -5.20 7.21
CA PRO A 125 -25.69 -5.51 6.07
C PRO A 125 -25.07 -5.15 4.71
N ASP A 126 -24.10 -4.22 4.69
CA ASP A 126 -23.51 -3.70 3.47
C ASP A 126 -22.18 -4.34 3.09
N ILE A 127 -21.47 -4.93 4.06
CA ILE A 127 -20.17 -5.54 3.85
C ILE A 127 -20.32 -6.94 3.27
N ASP A 128 -19.50 -7.25 2.29
CA ASP A 128 -19.47 -8.56 1.63
C ASP A 128 -18.39 -9.48 2.22
N ILE A 129 -17.25 -8.92 2.63
CA ILE A 129 -16.12 -9.68 3.20
C ILE A 129 -15.61 -8.95 4.44
N VAL A 130 -15.44 -9.70 5.54
CA VAL A 130 -14.82 -9.21 6.78
C VAL A 130 -13.50 -9.97 7.01
N ILE A 131 -12.42 -9.26 7.28
CA ILE A 131 -11.15 -9.85 7.69
C ILE A 131 -10.78 -9.27 9.04
N THR A 132 -10.73 -10.11 10.07
CA THR A 132 -10.38 -9.67 11.43
C THR A 132 -8.96 -10.10 11.78
N THR A 133 -8.21 -9.16 12.37
CA THR A 133 -6.78 -9.35 12.69
C THR A 133 -6.43 -8.87 14.10
N ALA A 134 -7.43 -8.59 14.95
CA ALA A 134 -7.21 -8.03 16.26
C ALA A 134 -6.74 -9.10 17.26
N LEU A 135 -5.44 -9.18 17.44
CA LEU A 135 -4.75 -10.11 18.35
C LEU A 135 -4.05 -9.34 19.45
N ILE A 136 -4.30 -9.74 20.70
CA ILE A 136 -3.60 -9.22 21.86
C ILE A 136 -2.68 -10.32 22.38
N PRO A 137 -1.34 -10.09 22.48
CA PRO A 137 -0.41 -11.10 22.95
C PRO A 137 -0.80 -11.63 24.34
N ASN A 138 -0.77 -12.96 24.50
CA ASN A 138 -1.03 -13.67 25.74
C ASN A 138 -2.43 -13.46 26.36
N ARG A 139 -3.42 -13.01 25.56
CA ARG A 139 -4.83 -12.87 25.96
C ARG A 139 -5.75 -13.49 24.93
N ALA A 140 -6.99 -13.77 25.33
CA ALA A 140 -8.04 -14.10 24.38
C ALA A 140 -8.30 -12.94 23.43
N ALA A 141 -8.63 -13.25 22.18
CA ALA A 141 -8.98 -12.24 21.18
C ALA A 141 -10.30 -11.55 21.59
N PRO A 142 -10.43 -10.24 21.38
CA PRO A 142 -11.69 -9.55 21.64
C PRO A 142 -12.73 -9.95 20.61
N ILE A 143 -13.97 -10.17 21.04
CA ILE A 143 -15.11 -10.37 20.14
C ILE A 143 -15.50 -9.03 19.53
N LEU A 144 -15.35 -8.90 18.21
CA LEU A 144 -15.60 -7.68 17.44
C LEU A 144 -16.74 -7.86 16.44
N TRP A 145 -17.02 -9.11 16.05
CA TRP A 145 -18.08 -9.46 15.11
C TRP A 145 -19.02 -10.48 15.76
N THR A 146 -20.15 -9.99 16.27
CA THR A 146 -21.12 -10.79 17.04
C THR A 146 -22.05 -11.57 16.14
N LYS A 147 -22.76 -12.55 16.71
CA LYS A 147 -23.70 -13.41 15.99
C LYS A 147 -24.76 -12.62 15.23
N ASP A 148 -25.32 -11.58 15.84
CA ASP A 148 -26.34 -10.70 15.22
C ASP A 148 -25.79 -9.96 13.98
N MET A 149 -24.50 -9.59 13.98
CA MET A 149 -23.84 -9.01 12.81
C MET A 149 -23.67 -10.02 11.68
N VAL A 150 -23.31 -11.28 12.03
CA VAL A 150 -23.22 -12.36 11.03
C VAL A 150 -24.59 -12.64 10.41
N GLU A 151 -25.65 -12.66 11.23
CA GLU A 151 -27.03 -12.87 10.76
C GLU A 151 -27.53 -11.72 9.88
N ALA A 152 -27.02 -10.50 10.08
CA ALA A 152 -27.33 -9.31 9.27
C ALA A 152 -26.61 -9.28 7.91
N MET A 153 -25.53 -10.04 7.73
CA MET A 153 -24.78 -10.11 6.48
C MET A 153 -25.57 -10.82 5.37
N LYS A 154 -25.25 -10.45 4.13
CA LYS A 154 -25.86 -11.05 2.93
C LYS A 154 -25.44 -12.52 2.76
N PRO A 155 -26.33 -13.40 2.26
CA PRO A 155 -25.93 -14.75 1.88
C PRO A 155 -24.76 -14.75 0.89
N GLY A 156 -23.78 -15.64 1.10
CA GLY A 156 -22.57 -15.71 0.31
C GLY A 156 -21.48 -14.72 0.72
N SER A 157 -21.68 -13.95 1.81
CA SER A 157 -20.63 -13.16 2.44
C SER A 157 -19.62 -14.06 3.13
N VAL A 158 -18.39 -13.54 3.33
CA VAL A 158 -17.28 -14.32 3.91
C VAL A 158 -16.64 -13.57 5.06
N ILE A 159 -16.38 -14.27 6.15
CA ILE A 159 -15.58 -13.77 7.28
C ILE A 159 -14.30 -14.61 7.34
N VAL A 160 -13.14 -13.95 7.42
CA VAL A 160 -11.86 -14.61 7.66
C VAL A 160 -11.30 -14.08 8.96
N ASP A 161 -11.17 -14.96 9.94
CA ASP A 161 -10.75 -14.62 11.29
C ASP A 161 -9.32 -15.09 11.54
N LEU A 162 -8.36 -14.15 11.50
CA LEU A 162 -6.95 -14.42 11.76
C LEU A 162 -6.63 -14.56 13.25
N ALA A 163 -7.59 -14.29 14.13
CA ALA A 163 -7.43 -14.43 15.58
C ALA A 163 -8.00 -15.77 16.11
N ALA A 164 -8.40 -16.69 15.24
CA ALA A 164 -9.05 -17.95 15.58
C ALA A 164 -8.25 -18.78 16.61
N GLU A 165 -6.91 -18.79 16.53
CA GLU A 165 -6.02 -19.47 17.50
C GLU A 165 -6.23 -18.99 18.95
N ARG A 166 -6.70 -17.75 19.13
CA ARG A 166 -6.93 -17.11 20.44
C ARG A 166 -8.41 -16.94 20.78
N GLY A 167 -9.27 -17.75 20.19
CA GLY A 167 -10.70 -17.73 20.40
C GLY A 167 -11.51 -16.99 19.33
N GLY A 168 -10.82 -16.24 18.46
CA GLY A 168 -11.44 -15.53 17.33
C GLY A 168 -11.98 -14.15 17.69
N ASN A 169 -12.05 -13.28 16.68
CA ASN A 169 -12.73 -11.99 16.76
C ASN A 169 -14.21 -12.07 16.32
N CYS A 170 -14.61 -13.13 15.62
CA CYS A 170 -16.00 -13.41 15.32
C CYS A 170 -16.54 -14.46 16.30
N GLU A 171 -17.70 -14.19 16.88
CA GLU A 171 -18.33 -15.04 17.90
C GLU A 171 -18.58 -16.48 17.42
N LEU A 172 -18.82 -16.65 16.11
CA LEU A 172 -19.12 -17.95 15.50
C LEU A 172 -17.88 -18.63 14.88
N THR A 173 -16.69 -18.10 15.11
CA THR A 173 -15.44 -18.70 14.62
C THR A 173 -15.15 -20.01 15.33
N VAL A 174 -14.83 -21.04 14.55
CA VAL A 174 -14.29 -22.31 15.04
C VAL A 174 -12.87 -22.45 14.54
N ALA A 175 -11.91 -22.63 15.47
CA ALA A 175 -10.51 -22.75 15.12
C ALA A 175 -10.26 -23.96 14.19
N ASP A 176 -9.42 -23.76 13.17
CA ASP A 176 -9.06 -24.71 12.13
C ASP A 176 -10.18 -25.17 11.21
N GLU A 177 -11.37 -24.60 11.34
CA GLU A 177 -12.53 -24.99 10.53
C GLU A 177 -13.03 -23.87 9.60
N LYS A 178 -13.77 -24.31 8.59
CA LYS A 178 -14.63 -23.47 7.77
C LYS A 178 -16.08 -23.83 8.08
N VAL A 179 -16.83 -22.87 8.60
CA VAL A 179 -18.23 -23.02 8.96
C VAL A 179 -19.09 -22.20 8.00
N VAL A 180 -20.24 -22.74 7.62
CA VAL A 180 -21.28 -22.01 6.87
C VAL A 180 -22.50 -21.91 7.77
N THR A 181 -22.95 -20.69 8.00
CA THR A 181 -24.11 -20.41 8.85
C THR A 181 -25.42 -20.63 8.12
N ASP A 182 -26.53 -20.69 8.86
CA ASP A 182 -27.87 -20.95 8.29
C ASP A 182 -28.31 -19.88 7.28
N ASN A 183 -27.83 -18.61 7.44
CA ASN A 183 -28.08 -17.54 6.49
C ASN A 183 -27.07 -17.52 5.31
N GLY A 184 -26.19 -18.54 5.21
CA GLY A 184 -25.27 -18.71 4.08
C GLY A 184 -24.00 -17.86 4.14
N VAL A 185 -23.58 -17.37 5.31
CA VAL A 185 -22.30 -16.70 5.54
C VAL A 185 -21.23 -17.73 5.81
N THR A 186 -20.09 -17.64 5.12
CA THR A 186 -18.94 -18.54 5.32
C THR A 186 -17.96 -17.91 6.31
N ILE A 187 -17.62 -18.61 7.38
CA ILE A 187 -16.65 -18.19 8.39
C ILE A 187 -15.43 -19.11 8.31
N ILE A 188 -14.26 -18.52 8.14
CA ILE A 188 -12.98 -19.23 7.98
C ILE A 188 -12.10 -18.91 9.18
N GLY A 189 -11.92 -19.91 10.05
CA GLY A 189 -11.13 -19.85 11.29
C GLY A 189 -9.78 -20.59 11.19
N TYR A 190 -9.17 -20.66 10.03
CA TYR A 190 -7.88 -21.35 9.87
C TYR A 190 -6.78 -20.71 10.71
N THR A 191 -5.92 -21.51 11.33
CA THR A 191 -4.79 -21.03 12.13
C THR A 191 -3.44 -21.15 11.38
N ASP A 192 -3.43 -21.77 10.21
CA ASP A 192 -2.24 -22.12 9.42
C ASP A 192 -2.04 -21.28 8.16
N PHE A 193 -2.56 -20.05 8.09
CA PHE A 193 -2.47 -19.19 6.89
C PHE A 193 -1.07 -19.06 6.29
N PRO A 194 0.02 -18.87 7.07
CA PRO A 194 1.36 -18.85 6.52
C PRO A 194 1.78 -20.17 5.88
N SER A 195 1.37 -21.31 6.44
CA SER A 195 1.68 -22.64 5.93
C SER A 195 1.00 -22.92 4.59
N ARG A 196 -0.13 -22.27 4.32
CA ARG A 196 -0.82 -22.32 3.00
C ARG A 196 -0.08 -21.58 1.90
N MET A 197 1.04 -20.93 2.22
CA MET A 197 1.99 -20.30 1.30
C MET A 197 3.43 -20.76 1.62
N ALA A 198 3.64 -22.07 1.67
CA ALA A 198 4.83 -22.72 2.22
C ALA A 198 6.15 -22.18 1.64
N ALA A 199 6.25 -22.01 0.33
CA ALA A 199 7.47 -21.52 -0.32
C ALA A 199 7.84 -20.10 0.14
N GLN A 200 6.84 -19.19 0.20
CA GLN A 200 7.05 -17.81 0.61
C GLN A 200 7.38 -17.72 2.10
N SER A 201 6.65 -18.47 2.94
CA SER A 201 6.84 -18.52 4.38
C SER A 201 8.21 -19.09 4.75
N SER A 202 8.61 -20.21 4.14
CA SER A 202 9.92 -20.81 4.36
C SER A 202 11.07 -19.86 4.01
N THR A 203 10.97 -19.16 2.87
CA THR A 203 11.98 -18.19 2.46
C THR A 203 12.09 -17.03 3.44
N ARG A 204 10.95 -16.49 3.92
CA ARG A 204 10.93 -15.38 4.89
C ARG A 204 11.45 -15.82 6.24
N TYR A 205 11.00 -16.96 6.74
CA TYR A 205 11.46 -17.51 8.01
C TYR A 205 12.96 -17.85 7.97
N ALA A 206 13.44 -18.51 6.91
CA ALA A 206 14.86 -18.78 6.72
C ALA A 206 15.71 -17.48 6.71
N THR A 207 15.18 -16.40 6.14
CA THR A 207 15.83 -15.09 6.18
C THR A 207 15.93 -14.57 7.62
N ASN A 208 14.88 -14.70 8.43
CA ASN A 208 14.92 -14.32 9.86
C ASN A 208 15.98 -15.15 10.62
N VAL A 209 16.03 -16.48 10.39
CA VAL A 209 17.05 -17.36 10.99
C VAL A 209 18.45 -16.96 10.54
N ARG A 210 18.66 -16.67 9.24
CA ARG A 210 19.95 -16.20 8.74
C ARG A 210 20.41 -14.90 9.41
N HIS A 211 19.49 -13.96 9.64
CA HIS A 211 19.83 -12.73 10.36
C HIS A 211 20.25 -13.02 11.81
N MET A 212 19.52 -13.91 12.50
CA MET A 212 19.89 -14.34 13.84
C MET A 212 21.29 -14.98 13.88
N MET A 213 21.58 -15.85 12.90
CA MET A 213 22.91 -16.46 12.78
C MET A 213 24.00 -15.42 12.50
N ALA A 214 23.71 -14.41 11.68
CA ALA A 214 24.67 -13.35 11.39
C ALA A 214 25.00 -12.50 12.62
N ASP A 215 24.01 -12.22 13.48
CA ASP A 215 24.23 -11.47 14.72
C ASP A 215 24.98 -12.33 15.76
N LEU A 216 24.76 -13.65 15.78
CA LEU A 216 25.50 -14.57 16.62
C LEU A 216 26.95 -14.82 16.16
N THR A 217 27.28 -14.50 14.89
CA THR A 217 28.62 -14.71 14.32
C THR A 217 29.09 -13.44 13.59
N PRO A 218 29.26 -12.31 14.29
CA PRO A 218 29.56 -11.01 13.67
C PRO A 218 30.91 -11.01 12.93
N GLU A 219 31.92 -11.72 13.44
CA GLU A 219 33.25 -11.83 12.83
C GLU A 219 33.31 -12.80 11.66
N LYS A 220 32.26 -13.59 11.41
CA LYS A 220 32.15 -14.59 10.34
C LYS A 220 33.23 -15.69 10.39
N ASP A 221 33.78 -15.94 11.55
CA ASP A 221 34.81 -16.96 11.83
C ASP A 221 34.22 -18.31 12.27
N GLY A 222 32.88 -18.41 12.36
CA GLY A 222 32.18 -19.61 12.84
C GLY A 222 32.10 -19.72 14.36
N VAL A 223 32.65 -18.75 15.08
CA VAL A 223 32.59 -18.71 16.56
C VAL A 223 31.33 -17.94 16.96
N ILE A 224 30.53 -18.54 17.86
CA ILE A 224 29.32 -17.90 18.39
C ILE A 224 29.73 -16.86 19.43
N ASN A 225 29.34 -15.63 19.18
CA ASN A 225 29.38 -14.53 20.15
C ASN A 225 27.97 -14.33 20.75
N HIS A 226 27.76 -14.86 21.94
CA HIS A 226 26.47 -14.73 22.65
C HIS A 226 26.44 -13.46 23.49
N ASP A 227 26.27 -12.33 22.84
CA ASP A 227 26.22 -11.02 23.48
C ASP A 227 24.84 -10.75 24.11
N MET A 228 24.77 -10.82 25.45
CA MET A 228 23.54 -10.55 26.20
C MET A 228 23.19 -9.06 26.33
N GLU A 229 24.06 -8.16 25.89
CA GLU A 229 23.76 -6.73 25.80
C GLU A 229 23.05 -6.36 24.49
N ASP A 230 23.15 -7.22 23.47
CA ASP A 230 22.37 -7.10 22.26
C ASP A 230 20.89 -7.43 22.52
N ASP A 231 19.99 -6.49 22.24
CA ASP A 231 18.56 -6.61 22.55
C ASP A 231 17.89 -7.77 21.82
N VAL A 232 18.39 -8.12 20.61
CA VAL A 232 17.83 -9.21 19.79
C VAL A 232 18.27 -10.57 20.35
N ILE A 233 19.57 -10.73 20.63
CA ILE A 233 20.13 -11.96 21.22
C ILE A 233 19.52 -12.16 22.61
N ARG A 234 19.49 -11.12 23.44
CA ARG A 234 18.87 -11.17 24.76
C ARG A 234 17.39 -11.51 24.71
N GLY A 235 16.65 -10.92 23.77
CA GLY A 235 15.21 -11.17 23.59
C GLY A 235 14.89 -12.59 23.11
N ALA A 236 15.79 -13.21 22.36
CA ALA A 236 15.64 -14.58 21.87
C ALA A 236 16.18 -15.65 22.84
N THR A 237 16.96 -15.24 23.84
CA THR A 237 17.60 -16.18 24.79
C THR A 237 16.65 -16.55 25.92
N VAL A 238 16.30 -17.83 25.99
CA VAL A 238 15.41 -18.40 27.03
C VAL A 238 16.21 -18.87 28.26
N ALA A 239 17.39 -19.39 28.04
CA ALA A 239 18.29 -19.84 29.11
C ALA A 239 19.74 -19.55 28.74
N HIS A 240 20.53 -19.04 29.70
CA HIS A 240 21.96 -18.77 29.56
C HIS A 240 22.70 -19.08 30.87
N ALA A 241 23.90 -19.66 30.75
CA ALA A 241 24.77 -19.97 31.90
C ALA A 241 24.08 -20.72 33.03
N LYS A 242 23.18 -21.67 32.75
CA LYS A 242 22.34 -22.45 33.67
C LYS A 242 21.23 -21.68 34.38
N GLU A 243 20.97 -20.44 33.98
CA GLU A 243 19.87 -19.65 34.46
C GLU A 243 18.79 -19.49 33.40
N VAL A 244 17.52 -19.45 33.83
CA VAL A 244 16.38 -19.14 32.94
C VAL A 244 16.30 -17.63 32.79
N THR A 245 16.42 -17.15 31.55
CA THR A 245 16.40 -15.72 31.22
C THR A 245 15.08 -15.28 30.61
N PHE A 246 14.08 -16.15 30.58
CA PHE A 246 12.71 -15.84 30.14
C PHE A 246 11.84 -15.43 31.34
N PRO A 247 10.94 -14.44 31.20
CA PRO A 247 10.66 -13.66 30.00
C PRO A 247 11.77 -12.63 29.68
N PRO A 248 11.90 -12.23 28.40
CA PRO A 248 12.85 -11.19 28.01
C PRO A 248 12.48 -9.85 28.67
N PRO A 249 13.43 -8.94 28.89
CA PRO A 249 13.13 -7.60 29.32
C PRO A 249 12.27 -6.87 28.30
N PRO A 250 11.47 -5.86 28.72
CA PRO A 250 10.71 -5.07 27.76
C PRO A 250 11.66 -4.39 26.76
N PRO A 251 11.25 -4.28 25.48
CA PRO A 251 12.10 -3.71 24.42
C PRO A 251 12.49 -2.27 24.80
N LYS A 252 13.79 -1.96 24.66
CA LYS A 252 14.34 -0.61 24.92
C LYS A 252 13.91 0.40 23.85
N VAL A 253 13.54 -0.07 22.67
CA VAL A 253 13.03 0.77 21.59
C VAL A 253 11.58 1.11 21.89
N GLN A 254 11.35 2.28 22.45
CA GLN A 254 10.04 2.90 22.36
C GLN A 254 9.69 2.99 20.88
N ALA A 255 8.54 2.42 20.49
CA ALA A 255 7.98 2.70 19.17
C ALA A 255 8.13 4.19 18.93
N ILE A 256 8.69 4.58 17.75
CA ILE A 256 8.86 5.99 17.42
C ILE A 256 7.48 6.62 17.55
N ALA A 257 7.21 7.18 18.71
CA ALA A 257 6.02 7.96 18.92
C ALA A 257 6.13 9.11 17.92
N ALA A 258 5.28 9.11 16.92
CA ALA A 258 5.13 10.26 16.07
C ALA A 258 4.97 11.46 17.01
N LYS A 259 5.89 12.45 16.91
CA LYS A 259 5.78 13.68 17.69
C LYS A 259 4.31 14.10 17.67
N PRO A 260 3.67 14.40 18.81
CA PRO A 260 2.32 14.92 18.81
C PRO A 260 2.34 16.15 17.90
N LYS A 261 1.69 16.06 16.74
CA LYS A 261 1.38 17.26 15.97
C LYS A 261 0.53 18.11 16.91
N GLU A 262 0.94 19.36 17.15
CA GLU A 262 0.10 20.33 17.82
C GLU A 262 -1.33 20.18 17.31
N LYS A 263 -2.29 20.08 18.26
CA LYS A 263 -3.71 19.95 17.92
C LYS A 263 -4.10 21.12 17.02
N VAL A 264 -4.03 20.92 15.72
CA VAL A 264 -4.68 21.78 14.77
C VAL A 264 -6.17 21.55 15.02
N LYS A 265 -6.89 22.57 15.50
CA LYS A 265 -8.35 22.53 15.60
C LYS A 265 -8.87 22.04 14.26
N GLU A 266 -9.65 20.96 14.26
CA GLU A 266 -10.31 20.52 13.03
C GLU A 266 -11.11 21.70 12.47
N PRO A 267 -10.87 22.09 11.23
CA PRO A 267 -11.60 23.19 10.63
C PRO A 267 -13.07 22.82 10.55
N THR A 268 -13.93 23.73 10.97
CA THR A 268 -15.37 23.58 10.86
C THR A 268 -15.79 23.28 9.40
N ALA A 269 -16.98 22.70 9.20
CA ALA A 269 -17.48 22.40 7.86
C ALA A 269 -17.49 23.63 6.92
N GLU A 270 -17.67 24.82 7.49
CA GLU A 270 -17.57 26.08 6.76
C GLU A 270 -16.12 26.43 6.41
N GLU A 271 -15.16 26.19 7.31
CA GLU A 271 -13.72 26.40 7.04
C GLU A 271 -13.18 25.40 6.02
N LYS A 272 -13.63 24.14 6.05
CA LYS A 272 -13.30 23.13 5.02
C LYS A 272 -13.82 23.57 3.64
N ARG A 273 -15.08 23.99 3.55
CA ARG A 273 -15.65 24.55 2.31
C ARG A 273 -14.92 25.81 1.84
N ALA A 274 -14.58 26.70 2.75
CA ALA A 274 -13.83 27.92 2.40
C ALA A 274 -12.41 27.59 1.93
N ALA A 275 -11.73 26.61 2.55
CA ALA A 275 -10.41 26.13 2.14
C ALA A 275 -10.46 25.44 0.77
N GLU A 276 -11.44 24.58 0.51
CA GLU A 276 -11.64 23.95 -0.80
C GLU A 276 -11.93 25.00 -1.90
N LEU A 277 -12.78 26.00 -1.60
CA LEU A 277 -13.05 27.08 -2.54
C LEU A 277 -11.81 27.95 -2.80
N ALA A 278 -11.00 28.20 -1.76
CA ALA A 278 -9.73 28.93 -1.89
C ALA A 278 -8.70 28.14 -2.70
N ALA A 279 -8.57 26.84 -2.43
CA ALA A 279 -7.70 25.93 -3.19
C ALA A 279 -8.13 25.86 -4.66
N PHE A 280 -9.42 25.70 -4.94
CA PHE A 280 -9.96 25.69 -6.29
C PHE A 280 -9.70 27.03 -7.01
N LYS A 281 -9.95 28.17 -6.36
CA LYS A 281 -9.64 29.50 -6.92
C LYS A 281 -8.15 29.67 -7.20
N GLN A 282 -7.29 29.17 -6.31
CA GLN A 282 -5.83 29.25 -6.49
C GLN A 282 -5.36 28.36 -7.63
N GLN A 283 -5.90 27.15 -7.74
CA GLN A 283 -5.61 26.22 -8.83
C GLN A 283 -6.08 26.79 -10.17
N THR A 284 -7.30 27.34 -10.24
CA THR A 284 -7.84 28.00 -11.43
C THR A 284 -6.99 29.22 -11.81
N ARG A 285 -6.61 30.05 -10.83
CA ARG A 285 -5.72 31.21 -11.08
C ARG A 285 -4.38 30.77 -11.64
N ASN A 286 -3.76 29.72 -11.07
CA ASN A 286 -2.49 29.21 -11.56
C ASN A 286 -2.60 28.65 -12.99
N GLN A 287 -3.68 27.95 -13.31
CA GLN A 287 -3.95 27.46 -14.66
C GLN A 287 -4.18 28.61 -15.66
N VAL A 288 -4.97 29.60 -15.30
CA VAL A 288 -5.20 30.79 -16.15
C VAL A 288 -3.91 31.58 -16.35
N THR A 289 -3.10 31.74 -15.30
CA THR A 289 -1.81 32.43 -15.41
C THR A 289 -0.84 31.66 -16.32
N LEU A 290 -0.79 30.34 -16.18
CA LEU A 290 0.05 29.47 -17.04
C LEU A 290 -0.38 29.58 -18.51
N LEU A 291 -1.69 29.53 -18.78
CA LEU A 291 -2.24 29.70 -20.13
C LEU A 291 -2.00 31.10 -20.71
N ALA A 292 -2.14 32.15 -19.87
CA ALA A 292 -1.90 33.52 -20.32
C ALA A 292 -0.41 33.77 -20.63
N VAL A 293 0.49 33.28 -19.78
CA VAL A 293 1.95 33.39 -20.02
C VAL A 293 2.36 32.55 -21.22
N GLY A 294 1.88 31.31 -21.33
CA GLY A 294 2.13 30.44 -22.49
C GLY A 294 1.60 31.04 -23.79
N GLY A 295 0.38 31.56 -23.77
CA GLY A 295 -0.23 32.26 -24.93
C GLY A 295 0.53 33.51 -25.32
N ALA A 296 0.96 34.32 -24.35
CA ALA A 296 1.78 35.53 -24.63
C ALA A 296 3.13 35.16 -25.23
N LEU A 297 3.79 34.09 -24.77
CA LEU A 297 5.04 33.59 -25.33
C LEU A 297 4.84 33.11 -26.79
N VAL A 298 3.80 32.34 -27.07
CA VAL A 298 3.49 31.87 -28.43
C VAL A 298 3.18 33.04 -29.36
N LEU A 299 2.43 34.03 -28.89
CA LEU A 299 2.15 35.26 -29.64
C LEU A 299 3.44 36.08 -29.90
N GLY A 300 4.27 36.24 -28.87
CA GLY A 300 5.56 36.93 -28.99
C GLY A 300 6.48 36.29 -30.03
N VAL A 301 6.58 34.98 -30.00
CA VAL A 301 7.33 34.21 -31.01
C VAL A 301 6.70 34.38 -32.38
N GLY A 302 5.34 34.33 -32.48
CA GLY A 302 4.62 34.49 -33.74
C GLY A 302 4.80 35.86 -34.44
N LEU A 303 5.07 36.92 -33.66
CA LEU A 303 5.29 38.26 -34.19
C LEU A 303 6.72 38.47 -34.78
N VAL A 304 7.69 37.66 -34.31
CA VAL A 304 9.10 37.87 -34.65
C VAL A 304 9.66 36.75 -35.53
N ALA A 305 9.09 35.56 -35.45
CA ALA A 305 9.62 34.38 -36.14
C ALA A 305 9.25 34.32 -37.62
N PRO A 306 10.12 33.74 -38.45
CA PRO A 306 9.80 33.48 -39.87
C PRO A 306 8.66 32.52 -40.04
N ALA A 307 7.89 32.64 -41.13
CA ALA A 307 6.72 31.76 -41.41
C ALA A 307 7.06 30.26 -41.44
N SER A 308 8.25 29.92 -41.95
CA SER A 308 8.73 28.52 -41.98
C SER A 308 8.95 27.95 -40.57
N PHE A 309 9.45 28.77 -39.62
CA PHE A 309 9.59 28.38 -38.21
C PHE A 309 8.22 28.18 -37.57
N MET A 310 7.29 29.09 -37.82
CA MET A 310 5.95 29.03 -37.23
C MET A 310 5.20 27.76 -37.61
N GLN A 311 5.34 27.26 -38.83
CA GLN A 311 4.75 26.00 -39.25
C GLN A 311 5.24 24.81 -38.40
N HIS A 312 6.55 24.72 -38.20
CA HIS A 312 7.14 23.65 -37.35
C HIS A 312 6.82 23.84 -35.88
N PHE A 313 6.78 25.08 -35.40
CA PHE A 313 6.50 25.40 -34.01
C PHE A 313 5.04 25.05 -33.62
N ILE A 314 4.07 25.32 -34.49
CA ILE A 314 2.67 24.94 -34.25
C ILE A 314 2.54 23.41 -34.17
N VAL A 315 3.19 22.67 -35.07
CA VAL A 315 3.19 21.21 -35.03
C VAL A 315 3.83 20.69 -33.75
N PHE A 316 4.92 21.31 -33.32
CA PHE A 316 5.59 20.97 -32.06
C PHE A 316 4.68 21.18 -30.84
N VAL A 317 4.04 22.34 -30.74
CA VAL A 317 3.12 22.65 -29.63
C VAL A 317 1.94 21.68 -29.60
N LEU A 318 1.37 21.39 -30.78
CA LEU A 318 0.28 20.43 -30.89
C LEU A 318 0.72 19.02 -30.49
N ALA A 319 1.91 18.59 -30.92
CA ALA A 319 2.46 17.29 -30.55
C ALA A 319 2.71 17.17 -29.03
N VAL A 320 3.19 18.23 -28.39
CA VAL A 320 3.35 18.29 -26.92
C VAL A 320 1.98 18.15 -26.21
N PHE A 321 0.96 18.86 -26.72
CA PHE A 321 -0.39 18.81 -26.14
C PHE A 321 -1.01 17.41 -26.25
N VAL A 322 -0.92 16.81 -27.42
CA VAL A 322 -1.42 15.45 -27.67
C VAL A 322 -0.64 14.44 -26.86
N GLY A 323 0.69 14.55 -26.81
CA GLY A 323 1.55 13.64 -26.03
C GLY A 323 1.25 13.70 -24.53
N PHE A 324 1.05 14.90 -23.98
CA PHE A 324 0.64 15.09 -22.60
C PHE A 324 -0.72 14.40 -22.30
N GLN A 325 -1.71 14.63 -23.16
CA GLN A 325 -3.04 14.04 -22.99
C GLN A 325 -3.01 12.51 -23.04
N VAL A 326 -2.21 11.96 -23.95
CA VAL A 326 -2.05 10.51 -24.12
C VAL A 326 -1.41 9.89 -22.88
N ILE A 327 -0.32 10.48 -22.35
CA ILE A 327 0.41 9.90 -21.22
C ILE A 327 -0.41 9.90 -19.94
N TRP A 328 -1.32 10.87 -19.77
CA TRP A 328 -2.19 10.96 -18.59
C TRP A 328 -3.21 9.82 -18.51
N GLY A 329 -3.58 9.22 -19.65
CA GLY A 329 -4.50 8.07 -19.73
C GLY A 329 -3.82 6.70 -19.58
N VAL A 330 -2.50 6.64 -19.42
CA VAL A 330 -1.76 5.38 -19.33
C VAL A 330 -1.76 4.86 -17.90
N ALA A 331 -2.00 3.55 -17.73
CA ALA A 331 -1.94 2.89 -16.41
C ALA A 331 -0.55 3.07 -15.75
N HIS A 332 -0.54 3.29 -14.46
CA HIS A 332 0.70 3.60 -13.68
C HIS A 332 1.80 2.53 -13.85
N SER A 333 1.41 1.25 -13.96
CA SER A 333 2.34 0.12 -14.18
C SER A 333 3.09 0.18 -15.52
N LEU A 334 2.54 0.90 -16.51
CA LEU A 334 3.15 1.06 -17.83
C LEU A 334 3.96 2.34 -17.99
N HIS A 335 3.92 3.27 -17.02
CA HIS A 335 4.67 4.52 -17.11
C HIS A 335 6.18 4.29 -17.24
N THR A 336 6.76 3.40 -16.45
CA THR A 336 8.22 3.16 -16.48
C THR A 336 8.70 2.53 -17.78
N PRO A 337 8.07 1.45 -18.31
CA PRO A 337 8.40 0.92 -19.63
C PRO A 337 8.20 1.96 -20.76
N LEU A 338 7.14 2.76 -20.68
CA LEU A 338 6.84 3.79 -21.67
C LEU A 338 7.88 4.91 -21.66
N MET A 339 8.29 5.37 -20.49
CA MET A 339 9.36 6.37 -20.33
C MET A 339 10.69 5.88 -20.93
N ALA A 340 11.03 4.60 -20.75
CA ALA A 340 12.24 4.04 -21.30
C ALA A 340 12.20 3.98 -22.84
N ILE A 341 11.06 3.60 -23.43
CA ILE A 341 10.87 3.59 -24.88
C ILE A 341 10.84 5.01 -25.45
N THR A 342 10.12 5.95 -24.84
CA THR A 342 10.05 7.33 -25.33
C THR A 342 11.43 8.00 -25.28
N ASN A 343 12.26 7.68 -24.28
CA ASN A 343 13.64 8.15 -24.21
C ASN A 343 14.49 7.60 -25.36
N ALA A 344 14.35 6.31 -25.69
CA ALA A 344 15.01 5.72 -26.85
C ALA A 344 14.55 6.36 -28.19
N ILE A 345 13.25 6.63 -28.36
CA ILE A 345 12.68 7.27 -29.53
C ILE A 345 13.14 8.73 -29.65
N SER A 346 13.18 9.47 -28.54
CA SER A 346 13.65 10.87 -28.51
C SER A 346 15.09 11.00 -28.99
N SER A 347 15.87 9.92 -28.90
CA SER A 347 17.25 9.87 -29.40
C SER A 347 17.36 9.87 -30.95
N ILE A 348 16.22 9.98 -31.68
CA ILE A 348 16.21 10.24 -33.14
C ILE A 348 17.01 11.51 -33.51
N ILE A 349 17.26 12.39 -32.55
CA ILE A 349 18.17 13.55 -32.65
C ILE A 349 19.57 13.15 -33.15
N ILE A 350 19.94 11.86 -33.05
CA ILE A 350 21.17 11.29 -33.62
C ILE A 350 21.28 11.57 -35.14
N LEU A 351 20.15 11.61 -35.85
CA LEU A 351 20.16 11.90 -37.30
C LEU A 351 20.65 13.33 -37.57
N GLY A 352 20.18 14.29 -36.78
CA GLY A 352 20.64 15.67 -36.86
C GLY A 352 22.14 15.81 -36.55
N ALA A 353 22.62 15.10 -35.54
CA ALA A 353 24.02 15.06 -35.17
C ALA A 353 24.92 14.42 -36.27
N LEU A 354 24.45 13.31 -36.86
CA LEU A 354 25.15 12.64 -37.97
C LEU A 354 25.31 13.57 -39.18
N MET A 355 24.29 14.37 -39.50
CA MET A 355 24.41 15.37 -40.60
C MET A 355 25.43 16.47 -40.35
N GLN A 356 25.70 16.77 -39.07
CA GLN A 356 26.68 17.77 -38.70
C GLN A 356 28.15 17.28 -38.69
N ILE A 357 28.36 15.95 -38.71
CA ILE A 357 29.71 15.35 -38.76
C ILE A 357 30.43 15.72 -40.09
N GLY A 358 29.68 15.99 -41.16
CA GLY A 358 30.23 16.45 -42.44
C GLY A 358 30.58 17.95 -42.50
N SER A 359 30.46 18.73 -41.42
CA SER A 359 30.76 20.15 -41.43
C SER A 359 32.28 20.42 -41.50
N GLY A 360 32.67 21.56 -42.03
CA GLY A 360 34.08 21.97 -42.13
C GLY A 360 34.69 22.46 -40.80
N SER A 361 33.92 22.54 -39.72
CA SER A 361 34.38 23.07 -38.44
C SER A 361 34.67 21.92 -37.45
N PHE A 362 35.92 21.87 -36.94
CA PHE A 362 36.34 20.88 -35.95
C PHE A 362 35.45 20.86 -34.68
N LEU A 363 35.05 22.03 -34.18
CA LEU A 363 34.21 22.16 -33.01
C LEU A 363 32.82 21.54 -33.26
N VAL A 364 32.24 21.76 -34.45
CA VAL A 364 30.93 21.19 -34.82
C VAL A 364 31.00 19.66 -34.92
N ILE A 365 32.08 19.14 -35.52
CA ILE A 365 32.34 17.70 -35.63
C ILE A 365 32.44 17.06 -34.25
N LEU A 366 33.23 17.70 -33.34
CA LEU A 366 33.41 17.20 -31.98
C LEU A 366 32.08 17.15 -31.20
N LEU A 367 31.28 18.20 -31.24
CA LEU A 367 29.99 18.29 -30.60
C LEU A 367 29.00 17.29 -31.19
N ALA A 368 29.01 17.13 -32.51
CA ALA A 368 28.16 16.15 -33.20
C ALA A 368 28.53 14.70 -32.80
N ALA A 369 29.83 14.39 -32.75
CA ALA A 369 30.30 13.08 -32.32
C ALA A 369 29.90 12.76 -30.87
N LEU A 370 30.03 13.74 -29.96
CA LEU A 370 29.59 13.60 -28.57
C LEU A 370 28.07 13.39 -28.49
N SER A 371 27.28 14.12 -29.27
CA SER A 371 25.82 13.97 -29.34
C SER A 371 25.41 12.60 -29.88
N VAL A 372 26.07 12.06 -30.89
CA VAL A 372 25.86 10.71 -31.40
C VAL A 372 26.16 9.67 -30.34
N PHE A 373 27.25 9.83 -29.60
CA PHE A 373 27.61 8.92 -28.51
C PHE A 373 26.54 8.90 -27.41
N MET A 374 26.13 10.07 -26.92
CA MET A 374 25.10 10.19 -25.86
C MET A 374 23.74 9.67 -26.34
N ALA A 375 23.32 10.00 -27.55
CA ALA A 375 22.09 9.46 -28.15
C ALA A 375 22.14 7.92 -28.29
N GLY A 376 23.30 7.37 -28.65
CA GLY A 376 23.51 5.92 -28.70
C GLY A 376 23.30 5.25 -27.33
N ILE A 377 23.85 5.81 -26.26
CA ILE A 377 23.62 5.30 -24.89
C ILE A 377 22.12 5.29 -24.54
N ASN A 378 21.40 6.36 -24.87
CA ASN A 378 19.96 6.45 -24.60
C ASN A 378 19.16 5.42 -25.41
N ILE A 379 19.49 5.21 -26.69
CA ILE A 379 18.80 4.23 -27.53
C ILE A 379 19.00 2.82 -26.99
N PHE A 380 20.25 2.39 -26.84
CA PHE A 380 20.55 1.03 -26.39
C PHE A 380 20.13 0.81 -24.92
N GLY A 381 20.36 1.79 -24.05
CA GLY A 381 19.95 1.75 -22.65
C GLY A 381 18.45 1.68 -22.51
N GLY A 382 17.69 2.50 -23.22
CA GLY A 382 16.23 2.51 -23.20
C GLY A 382 15.63 1.16 -23.61
N PHE A 383 16.11 0.59 -24.71
CA PHE A 383 15.64 -0.74 -25.16
C PHE A 383 16.04 -1.87 -24.22
N LEU A 384 17.25 -1.85 -23.66
CA LEU A 384 17.69 -2.87 -22.69
C LEU A 384 16.85 -2.83 -21.41
N VAL A 385 16.60 -1.64 -20.88
CA VAL A 385 15.76 -1.45 -19.68
C VAL A 385 14.33 -1.92 -19.95
N THR A 386 13.74 -1.52 -21.08
CA THR A 386 12.40 -1.94 -21.47
C THR A 386 12.31 -3.44 -21.60
N ARG A 387 13.26 -4.09 -22.29
CA ARG A 387 13.31 -5.55 -22.42
C ARG A 387 13.39 -6.26 -21.07
N ARG A 388 14.22 -5.76 -20.15
CA ARG A 388 14.33 -6.30 -18.79
C ARG A 388 13.03 -6.15 -18.00
N MET A 389 12.36 -5.00 -18.10
CA MET A 389 11.08 -4.76 -17.43
C MET A 389 9.98 -5.66 -18.01
N LEU A 390 9.87 -5.76 -19.32
CA LEU A 390 8.87 -6.61 -19.95
C LEU A 390 9.09 -8.11 -19.63
N ALA A 391 10.34 -8.53 -19.49
CA ALA A 391 10.65 -9.90 -19.06
C ALA A 391 10.14 -10.21 -17.64
N MET A 392 10.01 -9.21 -16.76
CA MET A 392 9.45 -9.41 -15.42
C MET A 392 7.93 -9.66 -15.43
N PHE A 393 7.24 -9.29 -16.50
CA PHE A 393 5.80 -9.55 -16.70
C PHE A 393 5.52 -10.84 -17.49
N GLN A 394 6.54 -11.48 -18.06
CA GLN A 394 6.39 -12.77 -18.70
C GLN A 394 6.47 -13.86 -17.62
N LYS A 395 5.40 -14.66 -17.53
CA LYS A 395 5.44 -15.88 -16.72
C LYS A 395 6.45 -16.84 -17.34
N SER A 396 7.49 -17.18 -16.56
CA SER A 396 8.36 -18.30 -16.85
C SER A 396 7.62 -19.62 -16.71
#